data_f1d1a665ed5a4c37cfffc8dd2039d311
#
_entry.id   f1d1a665ed5a4c37cfffc8dd2039d311
#
_cell.length_a   1.000
_cell.length_b   1.000
_cell.length_c   1.000
_cell.angle_alpha   90.00
_cell.angle_beta   90.00
_cell.angle_gamma   90.00
#
_symmetry.space_group_name_H-M   'P 1'
#
loop_
_entity.id
_entity.type
_entity.pdbx_description
1 polymer ?
#
loop_
_entity_poly.entity_id
_entity_poly.type
_entity_poly.pdbx_seq_one_letter_code
_entity_poly.pdbx_strand_id
1 'polypeptide(L)'
;MILTVISIIILTATAGIIVFLRQPSFGRLPQGERMERIKRSPNYKDGEFKNLQPTALMTGSESRWQTLWEFLFADRSNLEPDMPIKAVKTDLKNLPADENLMVWFGHSSYLLQIDGKRILADPVFYTASPVSFLYKPFAGTDIYKP
;
A
#
# COMPACT_ATOMS: atom_id res chain seq x y z
N MET A 1 -28.22 -30.61 14.95
CA MET A 1 -28.49 -29.18 15.23
C MET A 1 -27.20 -28.36 15.41
N ILE A 2 -26.34 -28.64 16.39
CA ILE A 2 -25.09 -27.87 16.61
C ILE A 2 -24.14 -27.88 15.39
N LEU A 3 -23.89 -29.07 14.82
CA LEU A 3 -23.02 -29.19 13.62
C LEU A 3 -23.59 -28.42 12.42
N THR A 4 -24.88 -28.40 12.23
CA THR A 4 -25.55 -27.65 11.15
C THR A 4 -25.36 -26.15 11.34
N VAL A 5 -25.50 -25.64 12.57
CA VAL A 5 -25.27 -24.22 12.89
C VAL A 5 -23.81 -23.83 12.65
N ILE A 6 -22.86 -24.65 13.11
CA ILE A 6 -21.45 -24.43 12.88
C ILE A 6 -21.12 -24.39 11.38
N SER A 7 -21.67 -25.33 10.60
CA SER A 7 -21.47 -25.37 9.14
C SER A 7 -22.00 -24.10 8.45
N ILE A 8 -23.18 -23.64 8.84
CA ILE A 8 -23.75 -22.39 8.30
C ILE A 8 -22.85 -21.19 8.64
N ILE A 9 -22.36 -21.10 9.88
CA ILE A 9 -21.46 -20.01 10.28
C ILE A 9 -20.19 -20.02 9.44
N ILE A 10 -19.56 -21.19 9.27
CA ILE A 10 -18.34 -21.34 8.47
C ILE A 10 -18.58 -20.94 7.01
N LEU A 11 -19.66 -21.42 6.41
CA LEU A 11 -20.02 -21.11 5.03
C LEU A 11 -20.28 -19.60 4.84
N THR A 12 -21.02 -19.00 5.75
CA THR A 12 -21.31 -17.56 5.71
C THR A 12 -20.03 -16.72 5.87
N ALA A 13 -19.17 -17.08 6.82
CA ALA A 13 -17.89 -16.43 7.03
C ALA A 13 -16.99 -16.56 5.79
N THR A 14 -16.90 -17.75 5.21
CA THR A 14 -16.11 -18.00 4.00
C THR A 14 -16.63 -17.19 2.81
N ALA A 15 -17.96 -17.17 2.60
CA ALA A 15 -18.57 -16.36 1.57
C ALA A 15 -18.30 -14.86 1.78
N GLY A 16 -18.41 -14.36 3.00
CA GLY A 16 -18.07 -12.98 3.36
C GLY A 16 -16.62 -12.63 3.05
N ILE A 17 -15.68 -13.49 3.40
CA ILE A 17 -14.24 -13.32 3.10
C ILE A 17 -14.03 -13.28 1.58
N ILE A 18 -14.65 -14.19 0.82
CA ILE A 18 -14.51 -14.22 -0.64
C ILE A 18 -15.04 -12.92 -1.27
N VAL A 19 -16.20 -12.45 -0.85
CA VAL A 19 -16.79 -11.20 -1.34
C VAL A 19 -15.91 -10.01 -0.99
N PHE A 20 -15.39 -9.97 0.23
CA PHE A 20 -14.49 -8.92 0.70
C PHE A 20 -13.20 -8.87 -0.14
N LEU A 21 -12.54 -10.01 -0.36
CA LEU A 21 -11.30 -10.10 -1.14
C LEU A 21 -11.49 -9.86 -2.64
N ARG A 22 -12.74 -9.91 -3.15
CA ARG A 22 -13.07 -9.57 -4.54
C ARG A 22 -13.29 -8.08 -4.80
N GLN A 23 -13.24 -7.24 -3.78
CA GLN A 23 -13.37 -5.80 -3.95
C GLN A 23 -12.22 -5.23 -4.81
N PRO A 24 -12.47 -4.18 -5.61
CA PRO A 24 -11.45 -3.57 -6.48
C PRO A 24 -10.19 -3.13 -5.76
N SER A 25 -10.29 -2.76 -4.48
CA SER A 25 -9.16 -2.35 -3.63
C SER A 25 -8.07 -3.43 -3.44
N PHE A 26 -8.42 -4.70 -3.62
CA PHE A 26 -7.44 -5.82 -3.57
C PHE A 26 -6.80 -6.11 -4.93
N GLY A 27 -7.20 -5.38 -5.98
CA GLY A 27 -6.67 -5.58 -7.32
C GLY A 27 -7.12 -6.90 -7.97
N ARG A 28 -6.48 -7.26 -9.07
CA ARG A 28 -6.72 -8.52 -9.80
C ARG A 28 -5.40 -9.09 -10.29
N LEU A 29 -5.29 -10.40 -10.26
CA LEU A 29 -4.15 -11.10 -10.87
C LEU A 29 -4.10 -10.80 -12.37
N PRO A 30 -2.90 -10.59 -12.93
CA PRO A 30 -2.74 -10.35 -14.36
C PRO A 30 -3.15 -11.57 -15.17
N GLN A 31 -3.78 -11.32 -16.33
CA GLN A 31 -4.25 -12.33 -17.27
C GLN A 31 -3.94 -11.92 -18.72
N GLY A 32 -4.03 -12.87 -19.66
CA GLY A 32 -3.86 -12.62 -21.09
C GLY A 32 -2.51 -11.97 -21.42
N GLU A 33 -2.51 -10.99 -22.33
CA GLU A 33 -1.30 -10.30 -22.80
C GLU A 33 -0.46 -9.68 -21.68
N ARG A 34 -1.12 -9.20 -20.62
CA ARG A 34 -0.41 -8.65 -19.46
C ARG A 34 0.43 -9.74 -18.76
N MET A 35 -0.13 -10.92 -18.58
CA MET A 35 0.60 -12.06 -18.00
C MET A 35 1.76 -12.50 -18.91
N GLU A 36 1.54 -12.56 -20.22
CA GLU A 36 2.60 -12.92 -21.18
C GLU A 36 3.76 -11.90 -21.18
N ARG A 37 3.46 -10.62 -21.00
CA ARG A 37 4.48 -9.59 -20.84
C ARG A 37 5.25 -9.76 -19.52
N ILE A 38 4.56 -10.10 -18.42
CA ILE A 38 5.17 -10.36 -17.11
C ILE A 38 6.11 -11.56 -17.17
N LYS A 39 5.70 -12.64 -17.81
CA LYS A 39 6.53 -13.86 -17.97
C LYS A 39 7.85 -13.63 -18.72
N ARG A 40 7.91 -12.59 -19.56
CA ARG A 40 9.14 -12.19 -20.27
C ARG A 40 10.13 -11.42 -19.40
N SER A 41 9.73 -11.00 -18.21
CA SER A 41 10.63 -10.31 -17.28
C SER A 41 11.66 -11.28 -16.70
N PRO A 42 12.97 -10.96 -16.69
CA PRO A 42 13.99 -11.80 -16.04
C PRO A 42 13.78 -11.93 -14.53
N ASN A 43 13.02 -11.02 -13.94
CA ASN A 43 12.69 -11.02 -12.51
C ASN A 43 11.48 -11.92 -12.17
N TYR A 44 10.71 -12.38 -13.19
CA TYR A 44 9.53 -13.20 -12.91
C TYR A 44 9.88 -14.69 -13.01
N LYS A 45 9.89 -15.35 -11.87
CA LYS A 45 10.26 -16.79 -11.74
C LYS A 45 9.32 -17.45 -10.72
N ASP A 46 8.89 -18.69 -11.01
CA ASP A 46 8.05 -19.51 -10.11
C ASP A 46 6.73 -18.81 -9.69
N GLY A 47 6.14 -18.01 -10.58
CA GLY A 47 4.87 -17.35 -10.33
C GLY A 47 4.95 -16.02 -9.57
N GLU A 48 6.14 -15.51 -9.27
CA GLU A 48 6.36 -14.29 -8.51
C GLU A 48 7.53 -13.45 -9.06
N PHE A 49 7.56 -12.17 -8.73
CA PHE A 49 8.71 -11.33 -9.01
C PHE A 49 9.79 -11.52 -7.93
N LYS A 50 11.01 -11.80 -8.36
CA LYS A 50 12.18 -11.98 -7.50
C LYS A 50 13.26 -10.98 -7.85
N ASN A 51 14.05 -10.59 -6.86
CA ASN A 51 15.26 -9.83 -7.11
C ASN A 51 16.24 -10.67 -7.94
N LEU A 52 16.96 -10.02 -8.87
CA LEU A 52 17.99 -10.70 -9.68
C LEU A 52 19.13 -11.24 -8.81
N GLN A 53 19.43 -10.51 -7.71
CA GLN A 53 20.37 -10.97 -6.69
C GLN A 53 19.59 -11.41 -5.45
N PRO A 54 19.98 -12.48 -4.79
CA PRO A 54 19.38 -12.93 -3.55
C PRO A 54 19.45 -11.80 -2.51
N THR A 55 18.30 -11.39 -2.00
CA THR A 55 18.20 -10.34 -0.99
C THR A 55 17.50 -10.93 0.23
N ALA A 56 18.15 -10.88 1.39
CA ALA A 56 17.54 -11.30 2.63
C ALA A 56 16.41 -10.32 2.99
N LEU A 57 15.18 -10.84 3.14
CA LEU A 57 14.02 -10.05 3.56
C LEU A 57 14.07 -9.67 5.04
N MET A 58 14.74 -10.51 5.84
CA MET A 58 14.94 -10.26 7.26
C MET A 58 16.44 -10.33 7.56
N THR A 59 17.00 -9.24 8.01
CA THR A 59 18.42 -9.10 8.34
C THR A 59 18.70 -9.22 9.85
N GLY A 60 17.65 -9.20 10.68
CA GLY A 60 17.73 -9.40 12.11
C GLY A 60 17.76 -10.86 12.53
N SER A 61 18.30 -11.14 13.72
CA SER A 61 18.31 -12.47 14.34
C SER A 61 17.00 -12.83 15.02
N GLU A 62 16.02 -11.95 15.00
CA GLU A 62 14.76 -12.09 15.70
C GLU A 62 13.82 -13.06 15.01
N SER A 63 13.06 -13.81 15.79
CA SER A 63 12.07 -14.71 15.23
C SER A 63 10.87 -13.91 14.67
N ARG A 64 10.20 -14.46 13.64
CA ARG A 64 8.97 -13.86 13.07
C ARG A 64 7.88 -13.61 14.13
N TRP A 65 7.81 -14.46 15.15
CA TRP A 65 6.86 -14.33 16.25
C TRP A 65 7.21 -13.18 17.18
N GLN A 66 8.48 -12.95 17.45
CA GLN A 66 8.95 -11.82 18.24
C GLN A 66 8.65 -10.51 17.50
N THR A 67 9.01 -10.41 16.21
CA THR A 67 8.70 -9.24 15.38
C THR A 67 7.19 -8.96 15.32
N LEU A 68 6.35 -10.00 15.17
CA LEU A 68 4.90 -9.84 15.20
C LEU A 68 4.40 -9.34 16.55
N TRP A 69 4.93 -9.89 17.64
CA TRP A 69 4.58 -9.46 19.00
C TRP A 69 4.93 -8.00 19.23
N GLU A 70 6.14 -7.60 18.91
CA GLU A 70 6.60 -6.21 18.99
C GLU A 70 5.74 -5.30 18.12
N PHE A 71 5.42 -5.70 16.90
CA PHE A 71 4.52 -4.92 16.02
C PHE A 71 3.12 -4.73 16.62
N LEU A 72 2.57 -5.74 17.29
CA LEU A 72 1.22 -5.67 17.87
C LEU A 72 1.16 -4.88 19.18
N PHE A 73 2.24 -4.92 19.96
CA PHE A 73 2.27 -4.40 21.35
C PHE A 73 3.31 -3.30 21.58
N ALA A 74 3.98 -2.82 20.51
CA ALA A 74 4.90 -1.70 20.62
C ALA A 74 4.20 -0.44 21.15
N ASP A 75 4.89 0.31 21.98
CA ASP A 75 4.46 1.66 22.32
C ASP A 75 4.51 2.56 21.09
N ARG A 76 3.37 3.13 20.75
CA ARG A 76 3.20 4.00 19.58
C ARG A 76 3.01 5.47 19.95
N SER A 77 3.21 5.83 21.20
CA SER A 77 2.94 7.17 21.73
C SER A 77 3.69 8.29 21.01
N ASN A 78 4.84 7.98 20.39
CA ASN A 78 5.69 8.97 19.70
C ASN A 78 5.73 8.76 18.17
N LEU A 79 4.85 7.96 17.60
CA LEU A 79 4.86 7.66 16.16
C LEU A 79 3.98 8.60 15.34
N GLU A 80 3.12 9.39 15.98
CA GLU A 80 2.23 10.33 15.32
C GLU A 80 2.51 11.75 15.80
N PRO A 81 2.41 12.76 14.93
CA PRO A 81 2.49 14.15 15.32
C PRO A 81 1.36 14.53 16.29
N ASP A 82 1.67 15.30 17.33
CA ASP A 82 0.69 15.79 18.33
C ASP A 82 -0.38 16.72 17.71
N MET A 83 -0.07 17.32 16.56
CA MET A 83 -0.95 18.22 15.82
C MET A 83 -1.01 17.84 14.34
N PRO A 84 -2.12 18.15 13.65
CA PRO A 84 -2.22 17.97 12.20
C PRO A 84 -1.08 18.64 11.45
N ILE A 85 -0.48 17.95 10.50
CA ILE A 85 0.58 18.50 9.66
C ILE A 85 0.00 19.65 8.84
N LYS A 86 0.68 20.80 8.89
CA LYS A 86 0.27 21.98 8.13
C LYS A 86 0.54 21.72 6.64
N ALA A 87 -0.51 21.63 5.85
CA ALA A 87 -0.40 21.31 4.43
C ALA A 87 -0.99 22.43 3.56
N VAL A 88 -0.43 22.60 2.37
CA VAL A 88 -0.89 23.56 1.37
C VAL A 88 -1.37 22.79 0.15
N LYS A 89 -2.65 22.94 -0.21
CA LYS A 89 -3.21 22.34 -1.41
C LYS A 89 -2.74 23.12 -2.64
N THR A 90 -1.96 22.45 -3.50
CA THR A 90 -1.42 23.01 -4.74
C THR A 90 -2.19 22.48 -5.94
N ASP A 91 -2.37 23.29 -6.99
CA ASP A 91 -2.97 22.86 -8.25
C ASP A 91 -1.93 22.05 -9.05
N LEU A 92 -2.00 20.73 -8.92
CA LEU A 92 -1.06 19.80 -9.57
C LEU A 92 -1.14 19.79 -11.11
N LYS A 93 -2.24 20.29 -11.68
CA LYS A 93 -2.42 20.35 -13.14
C LYS A 93 -1.70 21.54 -13.75
N ASN A 94 -1.67 22.67 -13.03
CA ASN A 94 -1.14 23.94 -13.49
C ASN A 94 0.18 24.31 -12.78
N LEU A 95 1.04 23.32 -12.51
CA LEU A 95 2.38 23.58 -11.97
C LEU A 95 3.24 24.27 -13.04
N PRO A 96 4.05 25.29 -12.66
CA PRO A 96 4.99 25.95 -13.58
C PRO A 96 5.93 24.92 -14.22
N ALA A 97 6.01 24.92 -15.57
CA ALA A 97 6.75 23.87 -16.29
C ALA A 97 8.29 24.04 -16.19
N ASP A 98 8.74 25.25 -15.90
CA ASP A 98 10.14 25.66 -15.79
C ASP A 98 10.72 25.55 -14.38
N GLU A 99 9.89 25.19 -13.40
CA GLU A 99 10.32 25.03 -12.02
C GLU A 99 10.59 23.56 -11.67
N ASN A 100 11.69 23.30 -10.98
CA ASN A 100 11.96 22.03 -10.33
C ASN A 100 11.32 22.06 -8.93
N LEU A 101 10.39 21.13 -8.68
CA LEU A 101 9.63 21.10 -7.44
C LEU A 101 9.28 19.68 -7.01
N MET A 102 8.97 19.54 -5.73
CA MET A 102 8.44 18.31 -5.15
C MET A 102 7.17 18.62 -4.36
N VAL A 103 6.13 17.84 -4.58
CA VAL A 103 4.90 17.86 -3.78
C VAL A 103 4.79 16.54 -3.04
N TRP A 104 4.90 16.58 -1.72
CA TRP A 104 4.75 15.41 -0.88
C TRP A 104 3.28 15.18 -0.50
N PHE A 105 2.80 13.95 -0.65
CA PHE A 105 1.41 13.57 -0.38
C PHE A 105 1.22 12.84 0.95
N GLY A 106 2.28 12.65 1.69
CA GLY A 106 2.33 11.81 2.88
C GLY A 106 2.90 10.44 2.61
N HIS A 107 3.30 9.74 3.67
CA HIS A 107 3.99 8.44 3.59
C HIS A 107 5.20 8.51 2.63
N SER A 108 5.36 7.58 1.72
CA SER A 108 6.39 7.55 0.66
C SER A 108 5.93 8.21 -0.66
N SER A 109 4.73 8.78 -0.69
CA SER A 109 4.09 9.28 -1.91
C SER A 109 4.49 10.72 -2.23
N TYR A 110 4.96 10.97 -3.44
CA TYR A 110 5.30 12.31 -3.89
C TYR A 110 5.21 12.48 -5.41
N LEU A 111 4.96 13.71 -5.83
CA LEU A 111 5.16 14.16 -7.21
C LEU A 111 6.46 14.95 -7.28
N LEU A 112 7.33 14.55 -8.20
CA LEU A 112 8.58 15.24 -8.50
C LEU A 112 8.48 15.82 -9.90
N GLN A 113 8.81 17.10 -10.06
CA GLN A 113 8.97 17.74 -11.37
C GLN A 113 10.41 18.18 -11.52
N ILE A 114 11.09 17.68 -12.57
CA ILE A 114 12.49 18.02 -12.91
C ILE A 114 12.56 18.21 -14.41
N ASP A 115 13.09 19.35 -14.83
CA ASP A 115 13.28 19.72 -16.25
C ASP A 115 12.02 19.49 -17.09
N GLY A 116 10.87 19.92 -16.55
CA GLY A 116 9.55 19.77 -17.17
C GLY A 116 8.98 18.35 -17.18
N LYS A 117 9.71 17.35 -16.67
CA LYS A 117 9.23 15.96 -16.56
C LYS A 117 8.60 15.73 -15.21
N ARG A 118 7.44 15.10 -15.19
CA ARG A 118 6.71 14.77 -13.97
C ARG A 118 6.80 13.28 -13.66
N ILE A 119 7.24 12.97 -12.45
CA ILE A 119 7.38 11.62 -11.92
C ILE A 119 6.50 11.51 -10.69
N LEU A 120 5.55 10.59 -10.71
CA LEU A 120 4.72 10.28 -9.56
C LEU A 120 5.24 8.98 -8.94
N ALA A 121 5.72 9.08 -7.71
CA ALA A 121 6.24 7.95 -6.95
C ALA A 121 5.23 7.51 -5.91
N ASP A 122 5.01 6.20 -5.82
CA ASP A 122 4.16 5.51 -4.85
C ASP A 122 2.84 6.25 -4.55
N PRO A 123 1.91 6.37 -5.52
CA PRO A 123 0.77 7.27 -5.45
C PRO A 123 -0.29 6.83 -4.44
N VAL A 124 0.06 6.89 -3.16
CA VAL A 124 -0.82 6.64 -2.02
C VAL A 124 -1.39 7.98 -1.55
N PHE A 125 -2.58 8.35 -2.03
CA PHE A 125 -3.18 9.65 -1.70
C PHE A 125 -4.03 9.66 -0.45
N TYR A 126 -4.49 8.50 0.03
CA TYR A 126 -5.41 8.42 1.16
C TYR A 126 -5.08 7.31 2.16
N THR A 127 -4.85 6.10 1.71
CA THR A 127 -4.50 4.97 2.56
C THR A 127 -3.59 4.00 1.81
N ALA A 128 -2.59 3.50 2.51
CA ALA A 128 -1.68 2.48 1.98
C ALA A 128 -2.24 1.05 2.09
N SER A 129 -3.46 0.89 2.60
CA SER A 129 -4.10 -0.41 2.80
C SER A 129 -5.41 -0.50 2.01
N PRO A 130 -5.77 -1.66 1.45
CA PRO A 130 -7.08 -1.91 0.88
C PRO A 130 -8.21 -1.78 1.91
N VAL A 131 -7.88 -1.83 3.20
CA VAL A 131 -8.79 -1.59 4.32
C VAL A 131 -8.64 -0.14 4.77
N SER A 132 -9.62 0.70 4.49
CA SER A 132 -9.54 2.16 4.60
C SER A 132 -9.25 2.72 6.00
N PHE A 133 -9.46 1.95 7.07
CA PHE A 133 -9.16 2.37 8.44
C PHE A 133 -7.74 1.99 8.89
N LEU A 134 -7.03 1.16 8.10
CA LEU A 134 -5.63 0.82 8.34
C LEU A 134 -4.72 1.75 7.56
N TYR A 135 -3.61 2.15 8.15
CA TYR A 135 -2.56 2.95 7.49
C TYR A 135 -3.08 4.23 6.81
N LYS A 136 -3.82 5.02 7.56
CA LYS A 136 -4.17 6.37 7.11
C LYS A 136 -2.94 7.27 7.16
N PRO A 137 -2.82 8.26 6.24
CA PRO A 137 -1.83 9.31 6.38
C PRO A 137 -2.10 10.14 7.65
N PHE A 138 -1.08 10.82 8.14
CA PHE A 138 -1.23 11.74 9.27
C PHE A 138 -2.27 12.83 8.98
N ALA A 139 -2.95 13.27 10.02
CA ALA A 139 -3.91 14.35 9.90
C ALA A 139 -3.26 15.59 9.26
N GLY A 140 -3.91 16.14 8.25
CA GLY A 140 -3.43 17.29 7.46
C GLY A 140 -2.66 16.90 6.18
N THR A 141 -2.29 15.65 5.96
CA THR A 141 -1.64 15.22 4.70
C THR A 141 -2.63 14.66 3.68
N ASP A 142 -3.87 14.37 4.08
CA ASP A 142 -4.93 13.76 3.25
C ASP A 142 -5.71 14.80 2.42
N ILE A 143 -5.04 15.83 1.93
CA ILE A 143 -5.65 16.94 1.16
C ILE A 143 -5.93 16.61 -0.30
N TYR A 144 -5.25 15.61 -0.85
CA TYR A 144 -5.51 15.07 -2.18
C TYR A 144 -6.29 13.76 -2.07
N LYS A 145 -7.34 13.65 -2.87
CA LYS A 145 -8.14 12.42 -2.99
C LYS A 145 -8.14 11.98 -4.45
N PRO A 146 -8.17 10.68 -4.74
CA PRO A 146 -8.28 10.15 -6.08
C PRO A 146 -9.58 10.56 -6.75
#